data_67151d789aaa9121a08d29ace910dd1b
#
_entry.id   67151d789aaa9121a08d29ace910dd1b
#
_cell.length_a   1.000
_cell.length_b   1.000
_cell.length_c   1.000
_cell.angle_alpha   90.00
_cell.angle_beta   90.00
_cell.angle_gamma   90.00
#
_symmetry.space_group_name_H-M   'P 1'
#
loop_
_entity.id
_entity.type
_entity.pdbx_description
1 polymer ?
#
loop_
_entity_poly.entity_id
_entity_poly.type
_entity_poly.pdbx_seq_one_letter_code
_entity_poly.pdbx_strand_id
1 'polypeptide(L)'
;MAYISYVPSPPLNAYIEDLYYLDGPAAYPRQKVLPVASSNLMINLGNSFDVYKPEDAKPFISCTDSWWVGIWSTYHSVDWPPNVQFFGVHFKPGGAYPFLVLQL
;
A
#
# COMPACT_ATOMS: atom_id res chain seq x y z
N MET A 1 -4.87 -14.67 -7.51
CA MET A 1 -4.96 -13.25 -7.13
C MET A 1 -4.98 -12.42 -8.40
N ALA A 2 -6.01 -11.61 -8.58
CA ALA A 2 -6.13 -10.73 -9.74
C ALA A 2 -5.46 -9.39 -9.46
N TYR A 3 -4.69 -8.89 -10.42
CA TYR A 3 -4.00 -7.61 -10.31
C TYR A 3 -4.19 -6.83 -11.61
N ILE A 4 -4.71 -5.61 -11.48
CA ILE A 4 -4.93 -4.71 -12.62
C ILE A 4 -4.21 -3.40 -12.31
N SER A 5 -3.46 -2.89 -13.27
CA SER A 5 -2.70 -1.66 -13.14
C SER A 5 -3.01 -0.72 -14.29
N TYR A 6 -3.06 0.57 -13.99
CA TYR A 6 -3.34 1.62 -14.98
C TYR A 6 -2.41 2.80 -14.74
N VAL A 7 -1.73 3.22 -15.80
CA VAL A 7 -0.87 4.41 -15.77
C VAL A 7 -1.70 5.61 -16.21
N PRO A 8 -1.88 6.63 -15.36
CA PRO A 8 -2.73 7.78 -15.71
C PRO A 8 -2.09 8.63 -16.80
N SER A 9 -2.97 9.38 -17.50
CA SER A 9 -2.57 10.35 -18.50
C SER A 9 -2.05 11.64 -17.86
N PRO A 10 -1.33 12.49 -18.61
CA PRO A 10 -0.96 13.81 -18.11
C PRO A 10 -2.20 14.63 -17.70
N PRO A 11 -2.11 15.45 -16.63
CA PRO A 11 -0.92 15.77 -15.84
C PRO A 11 -0.63 14.80 -14.69
N LEU A 12 -1.52 13.87 -14.38
CA LEU A 12 -1.41 13.00 -13.20
C LEU A 12 -0.19 12.08 -13.26
N ASN A 13 0.23 11.68 -14.46
CA ASN A 13 1.38 10.79 -14.61
C ASN A 13 2.71 11.42 -14.17
N ALA A 14 2.75 12.74 -13.94
CA ALA A 14 3.92 13.38 -13.38
C ALA A 14 4.11 13.06 -11.89
N TYR A 15 3.04 12.66 -11.20
CA TYR A 15 3.01 12.44 -9.75
C TYR A 15 2.72 10.99 -9.38
N ILE A 16 1.96 10.29 -10.21
CA ILE A 16 1.44 8.95 -9.94
C ILE A 16 2.10 7.96 -10.90
N GLU A 17 2.72 6.92 -10.33
CA GLU A 17 3.31 5.84 -11.09
C GLU A 17 2.24 4.98 -11.75
N ASP A 18 1.32 4.46 -10.94
CA ASP A 18 0.15 3.73 -11.41
C ASP A 18 -0.97 3.73 -10.37
N LEU A 19 -2.16 3.45 -10.84
CA LEU A 19 -3.30 3.08 -10.03
C LEU A 19 -3.46 1.57 -10.17
N TYR A 20 -3.75 0.86 -9.08
CA TYR A 20 -3.85 -0.58 -9.13
C TYR A 20 -5.02 -1.11 -8.31
N TYR A 21 -5.49 -2.27 -8.71
CA TYR A 21 -6.51 -3.02 -7.99
C TYR A 21 -6.04 -4.45 -7.82
N LEU A 22 -6.24 -4.98 -6.64
CA LEU A 22 -5.80 -6.33 -6.28
C LEU A 22 -6.92 -7.04 -5.54
N ASP A 23 -7.24 -8.29 -5.94
CA ASP A 23 -8.17 -9.11 -5.20
C ASP A 23 -7.80 -10.59 -5.26
N GLY A 24 -8.41 -11.36 -4.37
CA GLY A 24 -8.25 -12.80 -4.30
C GLY A 24 -7.43 -13.24 -3.09
N PRO A 25 -7.25 -14.56 -2.95
CA PRO A 25 -6.42 -15.08 -1.87
C PRO A 25 -4.96 -14.75 -2.11
N ALA A 26 -4.25 -14.39 -1.04
CA ALA A 26 -2.81 -14.20 -1.11
C ALA A 26 -2.11 -15.54 -1.34
N ALA A 27 -1.01 -15.52 -2.12
CA ALA A 27 -0.21 -16.72 -2.35
C ALA A 27 0.43 -17.23 -1.06
N TYR A 28 0.77 -16.31 -0.16
CA TYR A 28 1.37 -16.61 1.13
C TYR A 28 0.64 -15.83 2.23
N PRO A 29 0.36 -16.47 3.38
CA PRO A 29 -0.34 -15.79 4.48
C PRO A 29 0.47 -14.64 5.08
N ARG A 30 1.80 -14.78 5.13
CA ARG A 30 2.67 -13.70 5.59
C ARG A 30 3.68 -13.35 4.50
N GLN A 31 3.81 -12.06 4.24
CA GLN A 31 4.71 -11.56 3.20
C GLN A 31 5.60 -10.46 3.75
N LYS A 32 6.89 -10.54 3.42
CA LYS A 32 7.85 -9.49 3.73
C LYS A 32 7.86 -8.48 2.58
N VAL A 33 7.69 -7.20 2.92
CA VAL A 33 7.70 -6.11 1.95
C VAL A 33 8.99 -5.32 2.11
N LEU A 34 9.78 -5.28 1.04
CA LEU A 34 11.06 -4.58 1.04
C LEU A 34 10.86 -3.07 0.93
N PRO A 35 11.77 -2.26 1.49
CA PRO A 35 11.65 -0.80 1.38
C PRO A 35 11.82 -0.34 -0.06
N VAL A 36 11.02 0.67 -0.44
CA VAL A 36 11.11 1.34 -1.74
C VAL A 36 11.08 2.84 -1.52
N ALA A 37 11.65 3.59 -2.48
CA ALA A 37 11.77 5.05 -2.38
C ALA A 37 10.51 5.78 -2.84
N SER A 38 9.35 5.18 -2.70
CA SER A 38 8.08 5.77 -3.10
C SER A 38 7.01 5.48 -2.06
N SER A 39 5.93 6.24 -2.11
CA SER A 39 4.80 6.08 -1.20
C SER A 39 3.61 5.46 -1.91
N ASN A 40 2.70 4.90 -1.12
CA ASN A 40 1.56 4.16 -1.62
C ASN A 40 0.35 4.47 -0.73
N LEU A 41 -0.78 4.80 -1.35
CA LEU A 41 -2.06 4.90 -0.66
C LEU A 41 -2.86 3.65 -0.97
N MET A 42 -3.24 2.92 0.08
CA MET A 42 -4.03 1.68 -0.05
C MET A 42 -5.41 1.90 0.55
N ILE A 43 -6.45 1.62 -0.24
CA ILE A 43 -7.84 1.64 0.22
C ILE A 43 -8.28 0.19 0.34
N ASN A 44 -8.52 -0.25 1.57
CA ASN A 44 -8.88 -1.63 1.85
C ASN A 44 -10.38 -1.84 1.64
N LEU A 45 -10.71 -2.74 0.74
CA LEU A 45 -12.10 -3.10 0.42
C LEU A 45 -12.43 -4.51 0.91
N GLY A 46 -11.45 -5.26 1.41
CA GLY A 46 -11.63 -6.62 1.93
C GLY A 46 -11.53 -6.70 3.44
N ASN A 47 -11.05 -7.83 3.94
CA ASN A 47 -10.82 -8.01 5.36
C ASN A 47 -9.65 -7.15 5.83
N SER A 48 -9.64 -6.82 7.13
CA SER A 48 -8.49 -6.13 7.72
C SER A 48 -7.24 -7.00 7.69
N PHE A 49 -6.09 -6.37 7.64
CA PHE A 49 -4.81 -7.07 7.71
C PHE A 49 -3.86 -6.35 8.66
N ASP A 50 -2.90 -7.11 9.20
CA ASP A 50 -1.95 -6.61 10.17
C ASP A 50 -0.58 -6.41 9.55
N VAL A 51 0.10 -5.34 9.97
CA VAL A 51 1.44 -4.98 9.53
C VAL A 51 2.37 -4.99 10.72
N TYR A 52 3.53 -5.61 10.57
CA TYR A 52 4.53 -5.77 11.62
C TYR A 52 5.83 -5.10 11.25
N LYS A 53 6.46 -4.45 12.23
CA LYS A 53 7.86 -4.05 12.12
C LYS A 53 8.76 -5.28 12.22
N PRO A 54 10.03 -5.19 11.78
CA PRO A 54 10.94 -6.33 11.88
C PRO A 54 10.99 -6.88 13.31
N GLU A 55 10.86 -8.21 13.43
CA GLU A 55 11.02 -8.96 14.68
C GLU A 55 10.00 -8.63 15.79
N ASP A 56 9.00 -7.80 15.52
CA ASP A 56 7.97 -7.50 16.50
C ASP A 56 6.92 -8.61 16.51
N ALA A 57 6.49 -8.99 17.71
CA ALA A 57 5.45 -9.99 17.91
C ALA A 57 4.05 -9.40 17.80
N LYS A 58 3.92 -8.08 18.01
CA LYS A 58 2.62 -7.39 17.96
C LYS A 58 2.51 -6.55 16.71
N PRO A 59 1.30 -6.42 16.12
CA PRO A 59 1.11 -5.57 14.96
C PRO A 59 1.47 -4.12 15.25
N PHE A 60 2.16 -3.49 14.29
CA PHE A 60 2.38 -2.04 14.28
C PHE A 60 1.10 -1.29 13.95
N ILE A 61 0.34 -1.83 12.98
CA ILE A 61 -0.94 -1.26 12.56
C ILE A 61 -1.84 -2.37 12.04
N SER A 62 -3.15 -2.22 12.25
CA SER A 62 -4.17 -3.07 11.63
C SER A 62 -4.92 -2.21 10.63
N CYS A 63 -4.84 -2.55 9.36
CA CYS A 63 -5.46 -1.78 8.28
C CYS A 63 -6.89 -2.28 8.04
N THR A 64 -7.88 -1.45 8.39
CA THR A 64 -9.29 -1.76 8.18
C THR A 64 -9.86 -1.02 6.98
N ASP A 65 -9.59 0.28 6.85
CA ASP A 65 -10.16 1.12 5.80
C ASP A 65 -9.12 1.55 4.76
N SER A 66 -8.15 2.32 5.18
CA SER A 66 -7.10 2.81 4.29
C SER A 66 -5.78 2.91 5.04
N TRP A 67 -4.70 2.87 4.29
CA TRP A 67 -3.37 2.94 4.85
C TRP A 67 -2.47 3.75 3.94
N TRP A 68 -1.88 4.80 4.50
CA TRP A 68 -0.82 5.55 3.84
C TRP A 68 0.52 4.88 4.15
N VAL A 69 1.12 4.30 3.13
CA VAL A 69 2.43 3.67 3.25
C VAL A 69 3.49 4.67 2.82
N GLY A 70 4.16 5.27 3.81
CA GLY A 70 5.27 6.17 3.55
C GLY A 70 6.54 5.42 3.17
N ILE A 71 7.65 6.15 3.15
CA ILE A 71 8.96 5.57 2.87
C ILE A 71 9.48 4.90 4.15
N TRP A 72 9.79 3.61 4.04
CA TRP A 72 10.35 2.82 5.13
C TRP A 72 11.85 2.66 4.93
N SER A 73 12.61 2.76 6.02
CA SER A 73 14.05 2.50 6.00
C SER A 73 14.39 1.01 6.13
N THR A 74 13.43 0.19 6.57
CA THR A 74 13.57 -1.26 6.71
C THR A 74 12.38 -1.97 6.07
N TYR A 75 12.44 -3.32 6.02
CA TYR A 75 11.28 -4.09 5.57
C TYR A 75 10.18 -4.07 6.64
N HIS A 76 8.96 -4.41 6.22
CA HIS A 76 7.86 -4.74 7.13
C HIS A 76 7.20 -6.04 6.67
N SER A 77 6.43 -6.66 7.54
CA SER A 77 5.71 -7.90 7.24
C SER A 77 4.22 -7.65 7.27
N VAL A 78 3.48 -8.31 6.39
CA VAL A 78 2.04 -8.19 6.30
C VAL A 78 1.44 -9.59 6.46
N ASP A 79 0.47 -9.71 7.37
CA ASP A 79 -0.38 -10.90 7.49
C ASP A 79 -1.62 -10.68 6.64
N TRP A 80 -1.72 -11.41 5.53
CA TRP A 80 -2.84 -11.30 4.63
C TRP A 80 -4.01 -12.13 5.12
N PRO A 81 -5.24 -11.57 5.13
CA PRO A 81 -6.45 -12.30 5.47
C PRO A 81 -6.87 -13.22 4.30
N PRO A 82 -7.86 -14.10 4.53
CA PRO A 82 -8.39 -14.95 3.44
C PRO A 82 -8.97 -14.14 2.28
N ASN A 83 -9.61 -13.01 2.57
CA ASN A 83 -10.21 -12.14 1.54
C ASN A 83 -9.41 -10.86 1.43
N VAL A 84 -8.51 -10.82 0.43
CA VAL A 84 -7.70 -9.65 0.10
C VAL A 84 -8.37 -8.90 -1.03
N GLN A 85 -8.69 -7.62 -0.81
CA GLN A 85 -9.23 -6.76 -1.85
C GLN A 85 -8.85 -5.32 -1.53
N PHE A 86 -8.08 -4.68 -2.40
CA PHE A 86 -7.79 -3.28 -2.21
C PHE A 86 -7.47 -2.57 -3.52
N PHE A 87 -7.70 -1.26 -3.49
CA PHE A 87 -7.35 -0.33 -4.55
C PHE A 87 -6.20 0.54 -4.04
N GLY A 88 -5.23 0.80 -4.88
CA GLY A 88 -4.06 1.56 -4.45
C GLY A 88 -3.56 2.57 -5.47
N VAL A 89 -2.75 3.49 -4.96
CA VAL A 89 -2.09 4.52 -5.74
C VAL A 89 -0.60 4.47 -5.41
N HIS A 90 0.21 4.07 -6.39
CA HIS A 90 1.66 4.18 -6.28
C HIS A 90 2.09 5.56 -6.75
N PHE A 91 2.69 6.34 -5.86
CA PHE A 91 3.22 7.65 -6.22
C PHE A 91 4.67 7.55 -6.67
N LYS A 92 5.06 8.40 -7.60
CA LYS A 92 6.47 8.62 -7.90
C LYS A 92 7.16 9.25 -6.69
N PRO A 93 8.48 9.16 -6.55
CA PRO A 93 9.19 9.82 -5.45
C PRO A 93 8.83 11.31 -5.39
N GLY A 94 8.33 11.76 -4.23
CA GLY A 94 7.84 13.12 -4.04
C GLY A 94 6.51 13.43 -4.69
N GLY A 95 5.91 12.49 -5.44
CA GLY A 95 4.70 12.74 -6.20
C GLY A 95 3.44 12.94 -5.37
N ALA A 96 3.43 12.45 -4.13
CA ALA A 96 2.28 12.59 -3.26
C ALA A 96 2.11 14.00 -2.69
N TYR A 97 3.16 14.78 -2.67
CA TYR A 97 3.19 16.10 -2.02
C TYR A 97 2.04 17.03 -2.45
N PRO A 98 1.71 17.17 -3.76
CA PRO A 98 0.62 18.04 -4.16
C PRO A 98 -0.76 17.61 -3.68
N PHE A 99 -0.93 16.33 -3.33
CA PHE A 99 -2.20 15.76 -2.88
C PHE A 99 -2.34 15.76 -1.37
N LEU A 100 -1.24 15.90 -0.65
CA LEU A 100 -1.20 15.89 0.81
C LEU A 100 -1.07 17.33 1.31
N VAL A 101 -2.18 18.06 1.28
CA VAL A 101 -2.22 19.39 1.89
C VAL A 101 -2.49 19.16 3.37
N LEU A 102 -1.41 19.17 4.15
CA LEU A 102 -1.52 19.10 5.60
C LEU A 102 -1.74 20.53 6.12
N GLN A 103 -2.96 20.80 6.53
CA GLN A 103 -3.23 22.00 7.32
C GLN A 103 -2.98 21.66 8.77
N LEU A 104 -1.91 22.20 9.26
CA LEU A 104 -1.58 22.08 10.67
C LEU A 104 -2.29 23.15 11.49
#